data_d31922e0b449d0049c059eac03647aec
#
_entry.id   d31922e0b449d0049c059eac03647aec
#
_cell.length_a   1.000
_cell.length_b   1.000
_cell.length_c   1.000
_cell.angle_alpha   90.00
_cell.angle_beta   90.00
_cell.angle_gamma   90.00
#
_symmetry.space_group_name_H-M   'P 1'
#
loop_
_entity.id
_entity.type
_entity.pdbx_description
1 polymer ?
#
loop_
_entity_poly.entity_id
_entity_poly.type
_entity_poly.pdbx_seq_one_letter_code
_entity_poly.pdbx_strand_id
1 'polypeptide(L)'
;MEIENKLKALGYQLPNPPTPAANYIGYVRVGNLLFIGGNIGRINGVIKYRGKVGADVTLEQAYDAARDCALNHLATMKAALGDLDRV
;
A
#
# COMPACT_ATOMS: atom_id res chain seq x y z
N MET A 1 7.10 9.68 -12.38
CA MET A 1 7.70 8.46 -12.99
C MET A 1 9.05 8.11 -12.43
N GLU A 2 9.76 9.07 -11.88
CA GLU A 2 11.06 8.83 -11.27
C GLU A 2 10.97 7.89 -10.06
N ILE A 3 9.98 8.13 -9.19
CA ILE A 3 9.76 7.28 -8.01
C ILE A 3 9.36 5.86 -8.43
N GLU A 4 8.49 5.74 -9.41
CA GLU A 4 8.08 4.41 -9.91
C GLU A 4 9.25 3.66 -10.54
N ASN A 5 10.13 4.36 -11.25
CA ASN A 5 11.31 3.76 -11.83
C ASN A 5 12.27 3.25 -10.74
N LYS A 6 12.40 3.99 -9.63
CA LYS A 6 13.19 3.53 -8.48
C LYS A 6 12.59 2.27 -7.85
N LEU A 7 11.27 2.20 -7.71
CA LEU A 7 10.60 1.02 -7.19
C LEU A 7 10.88 -0.20 -8.06
N LYS A 8 10.78 -0.05 -9.38
CA LYS A 8 11.10 -1.13 -10.32
C LYS A 8 12.55 -1.58 -10.21
N ALA A 9 13.49 -0.63 -10.09
CA ALA A 9 14.91 -0.93 -9.93
C ALA A 9 15.19 -1.72 -8.64
N LEU A 10 14.39 -1.50 -7.60
CA LEU A 10 14.49 -2.23 -6.34
C LEU A 10 13.75 -3.58 -6.37
N GLY A 11 13.07 -3.90 -7.47
CA GLY A 11 12.33 -5.15 -7.61
C GLY A 11 10.89 -5.11 -7.11
N TYR A 12 10.34 -3.93 -6.86
CA TYR A 12 8.97 -3.79 -6.39
C TYR A 12 8.03 -3.36 -7.51
N GLN A 13 6.85 -3.96 -7.53
CA GLN A 13 5.78 -3.61 -8.45
C GLN A 13 4.61 -3.03 -7.66
N LEU A 14 4.09 -1.87 -8.09
CA LEU A 14 2.91 -1.30 -7.46
C LEU A 14 1.69 -2.19 -7.72
N PRO A 15 0.94 -2.54 -6.68
CA PRO A 15 -0.32 -3.26 -6.85
C PRO A 15 -1.41 -2.33 -7.39
N ASN A 16 -2.55 -2.89 -7.74
CA ASN A 16 -3.75 -2.08 -7.97
C ASN A 16 -4.16 -1.41 -6.66
N PRO A 17 -4.69 -0.17 -6.69
CA PRO A 17 -5.20 0.46 -5.48
C PRO A 17 -6.21 -0.45 -4.79
N PRO A 18 -6.11 -0.63 -3.45
CA PRO A 18 -7.04 -1.52 -2.77
C PRO A 18 -8.46 -0.95 -2.76
N THR A 19 -9.44 -1.84 -2.92
CA THR A 19 -10.85 -1.49 -2.77
C THR A 19 -11.17 -1.42 -1.28
N PRO A 20 -11.81 -0.34 -0.79
CA PRO A 20 -12.19 -0.23 0.61
C PRO A 20 -13.08 -1.42 1.03
N ALA A 21 -12.78 -2.01 2.19
CA ALA A 21 -13.52 -3.16 2.71
C ALA A 21 -14.83 -2.77 3.42
N ALA A 22 -15.11 -1.47 3.57
CA ALA A 22 -16.28 -0.90 4.23
C ALA A 22 -16.73 0.36 3.49
N ASN A 23 -17.79 1.02 3.99
CA ASN A 23 -18.30 2.26 3.39
C ASN A 23 -17.38 3.45 3.72
N TYR A 24 -16.18 3.49 3.11
CA TYR A 24 -15.27 4.61 3.23
C TYR A 24 -14.54 4.84 1.91
N ILE A 25 -14.02 6.05 1.77
CA ILE A 25 -13.21 6.46 0.62
C ILE A 25 -11.74 6.19 0.97
N GLY A 26 -10.96 5.68 0.01
CA GLY A 26 -9.56 5.32 0.25
C GLY A 26 -8.65 6.49 0.58
N TYR A 27 -9.00 7.71 0.13
CA TYR A 27 -8.24 8.92 0.42
C TYR A 27 -9.12 10.16 0.34
N VAL A 28 -8.65 11.25 0.96
CA VAL A 28 -9.24 12.59 0.84
C VAL A 28 -8.12 13.60 0.65
N ARG A 29 -8.25 14.46 -0.34
CA ARG A 29 -7.29 15.54 -0.59
C ARG A 29 -7.86 16.88 -0.15
N VAL A 30 -7.08 17.63 0.66
CA VAL A 30 -7.44 18.98 1.09
C VAL A 30 -6.25 19.89 0.84
N GLY A 31 -6.33 20.76 -0.19
CA GLY A 31 -5.20 21.59 -0.58
C GLY A 31 -3.96 20.77 -0.94
N ASN A 32 -2.88 20.95 -0.21
CA ASN A 32 -1.64 20.21 -0.38
C ASN A 32 -1.50 19.00 0.56
N LEU A 33 -2.58 18.64 1.24
CA LEU A 33 -2.59 17.50 2.15
C LEU A 33 -3.39 16.34 1.54
N LEU A 34 -2.84 15.14 1.68
CA LEU A 34 -3.49 13.91 1.28
C LEU A 34 -3.64 13.02 2.50
N PHE A 35 -4.89 12.72 2.88
CA PHE A 35 -5.22 11.85 3.98
C PHE A 35 -5.57 10.47 3.42
N ILE A 36 -4.86 9.45 3.88
CA ILE A 36 -5.02 8.08 3.41
C ILE A 36 -5.48 7.22 4.58
N GLY A 37 -6.50 6.38 4.35
CA GLY A 37 -6.96 5.43 5.35
C GLY A 37 -5.94 4.31 5.58
N GLY A 38 -6.16 3.52 6.64
CA GLY A 38 -5.32 2.37 6.94
C GLY A 38 -5.41 1.29 5.88
N ASN A 39 -4.36 0.49 5.76
CA ASN A 39 -4.30 -0.66 4.86
C ASN A 39 -3.88 -1.90 5.62
N ILE A 40 -4.27 -3.06 5.10
CA ILE A 40 -3.83 -4.36 5.60
C ILE A 40 -2.86 -4.98 4.59
N GLY A 41 -2.17 -6.05 4.99
CA GLY A 41 -1.22 -6.76 4.13
C GLY A 41 -1.91 -7.56 3.03
N ARG A 42 -2.55 -6.85 2.11
CA ARG A 42 -3.31 -7.43 1.01
C ARG A 42 -2.82 -6.85 -0.31
N ILE A 43 -2.38 -7.70 -1.23
CA ILE A 43 -1.95 -7.30 -2.56
C ILE A 43 -2.93 -7.85 -3.58
N ASN A 44 -3.53 -6.98 -4.39
CA ASN A 44 -4.50 -7.34 -5.43
C ASN A 44 -5.61 -8.25 -4.88
N GLY A 45 -6.08 -7.97 -3.66
CA GLY A 45 -7.14 -8.72 -3.01
C GLY A 45 -6.69 -9.98 -2.27
N VAL A 46 -5.40 -10.32 -2.31
CA VAL A 46 -4.88 -11.55 -1.68
C VAL A 46 -4.11 -11.21 -0.41
N ILE A 47 -4.52 -11.81 0.71
CA ILE A 47 -3.82 -11.73 1.99
C ILE A 47 -2.90 -12.94 2.10
N LYS A 48 -1.58 -12.71 2.17
CA LYS A 48 -0.60 -13.78 2.27
C LYS A 48 -0.52 -14.39 3.68
N TYR A 49 -0.58 -13.53 4.70
CA TYR A 49 -0.34 -13.96 6.08
C TYR A 49 -1.50 -13.54 6.97
N ARG A 50 -1.99 -14.47 7.77
CA ARG A 50 -3.08 -14.23 8.73
C ARG A 50 -2.67 -14.75 10.09
N GLY A 51 -3.01 -14.02 11.15
CA GLY A 51 -2.79 -14.42 12.52
C GLY A 51 -1.88 -13.47 13.28
N LYS A 52 -1.43 -13.92 14.43
CA LYS A 52 -0.59 -13.13 15.33
C LYS A 52 0.88 -13.34 15.06
N VAL A 53 1.64 -12.26 15.04
CA VAL A 53 3.09 -12.30 14.91
C VAL A 53 3.68 -13.01 16.13
N GLY A 54 4.57 -13.97 15.87
CA GLY A 54 5.19 -14.78 16.91
C GLY A 54 4.43 -16.07 17.22
N ALA A 55 3.15 -16.16 16.88
CA ALA A 55 2.36 -17.38 17.05
C ALA A 55 2.06 -18.04 15.69
N ASP A 56 1.34 -17.32 14.82
CA ASP A 56 0.92 -17.83 13.50
C ASP A 56 1.77 -17.29 12.36
N VAL A 57 2.42 -16.15 12.57
CA VAL A 57 3.19 -15.41 11.58
C VAL A 57 4.58 -15.12 12.15
N THR A 58 5.61 -15.41 11.37
CA THR A 58 6.99 -15.11 11.79
C THR A 58 7.28 -13.60 11.69
N LEU A 59 8.38 -13.16 12.31
CA LEU A 59 8.82 -11.76 12.20
C LEU A 59 9.08 -11.37 10.75
N GLU A 60 9.73 -12.24 9.98
CA GLU A 60 10.03 -11.99 8.56
C GLU A 60 8.75 -11.88 7.73
N GLN A 61 7.77 -12.73 8.01
CA GLN A 61 6.47 -12.68 7.34
C GLN A 61 5.71 -11.40 7.70
N ALA A 62 5.78 -10.95 8.95
CA ALA A 62 5.18 -9.68 9.37
C ALA A 62 5.84 -8.49 8.70
N TYR A 63 7.15 -8.52 8.54
CA TYR A 63 7.89 -7.49 7.80
C TYR A 63 7.43 -7.42 6.34
N ASP A 64 7.27 -8.58 5.71
CA ASP A 64 6.77 -8.68 4.33
C ASP A 64 5.35 -8.13 4.22
N ALA A 65 4.48 -8.45 5.17
CA ALA A 65 3.11 -7.92 5.21
C ALA A 65 3.08 -6.40 5.39
N ALA A 66 3.95 -5.85 6.22
CA ALA A 66 4.08 -4.40 6.39
C ALA A 66 4.55 -3.72 5.10
N ARG A 67 5.44 -4.35 4.36
CA ARG A 67 5.86 -3.87 3.03
C ARG A 67 4.67 -3.83 2.08
N ASP A 68 3.82 -4.84 2.08
CA ASP A 68 2.61 -4.88 1.26
C ASP A 68 1.68 -3.71 1.61
N CYS A 69 1.53 -3.38 2.89
CA CYS A 69 0.76 -2.20 3.32
C CYS A 69 1.34 -0.91 2.74
N ALA A 70 2.66 -0.75 2.77
CA ALA A 70 3.33 0.43 2.21
C ALA A 70 3.13 0.52 0.70
N LEU A 71 3.22 -0.59 -0.02
CA LEU A 71 2.98 -0.63 -1.46
C LEU A 71 1.53 -0.25 -1.79
N ASN A 72 0.57 -0.67 -0.97
CA ASN A 72 -0.83 -0.27 -1.13
C ASN A 72 -1.01 1.23 -0.93
N HIS A 73 -0.34 1.83 0.05
CA HIS A 73 -0.37 3.28 0.25
C HIS A 73 0.22 4.02 -0.94
N LEU A 74 1.33 3.54 -1.49
CA LEU A 74 1.93 4.14 -2.69
C LEU A 74 0.99 4.04 -3.89
N ALA A 75 0.31 2.91 -4.05
CA ALA A 75 -0.68 2.74 -5.12
C ALA A 75 -1.85 3.72 -4.98
N THR A 76 -2.32 3.94 -3.74
CA THR A 76 -3.37 4.91 -3.45
C THR A 76 -2.91 6.35 -3.74
N MET A 77 -1.68 6.69 -3.35
CA MET A 77 -1.10 8.01 -3.65
C MET A 77 -1.01 8.25 -5.16
N LYS A 78 -0.57 7.25 -5.91
CA LYS A 78 -0.52 7.36 -7.37
C LYS A 78 -1.91 7.54 -7.97
N ALA A 79 -2.90 6.80 -7.49
CA ALA A 79 -4.29 6.94 -7.95
C ALA A 79 -4.83 8.34 -7.67
N ALA A 80 -4.49 8.91 -6.51
CA ALA A 80 -4.94 10.25 -6.11
C ALA A 80 -4.24 11.36 -6.89
N LEU A 81 -2.95 11.22 -7.17
CA LEU A 81 -2.11 12.29 -7.72
C LEU A 81 -1.75 12.11 -9.19
N GLY A 82 -1.90 10.91 -9.73
CA GLY A 82 -1.50 10.57 -11.09
C GLY A 82 -0.03 10.17 -11.23
N ASP A 83 0.86 10.74 -10.44
CA ASP A 83 2.28 10.43 -10.42
C ASP A 83 2.83 10.57 -9.01
N LEU A 84 3.61 9.60 -8.55
CA LEU A 84 4.23 9.63 -7.21
C LEU A 84 5.25 10.77 -7.06
N ASP A 85 5.79 11.29 -8.17
CA ASP A 85 6.71 12.43 -8.12
C ASP A 85 6.04 13.71 -7.60
N ARG A 86 4.72 13.73 -7.50
CA ARG A 86 3.96 14.86 -6.97
C ARG A 86 3.82 14.87 -5.44
N VAL A 87 4.29 13.83 -4.78
CA VAL A 87 4.29 13.77 -3.32
C VAL A 87 5.26 14.79 -2.74
#